data_6be51ba2aed6760568c706106807db2f
#
_entry.id   6be51ba2aed6760568c706106807db2f
#
_cell.length_a   1.000
_cell.length_b   1.000
_cell.length_c   1.000
_cell.angle_alpha   90.00
_cell.angle_beta   90.00
_cell.angle_gamma   90.00
#
_symmetry.space_group_name_H-M   'P 1'
#
loop_
_entity.id
_entity.type
_entity.pdbx_description
1 polymer ?
#
loop_
_entity_poly.entity_id
_entity_poly.type
_entity_poly.pdbx_seq_one_letter_code
_entity_poly.pdbx_strand_id
1 'polypeptide(L)'
;MAPKQIFILEDEAILLCDLEDLVSHLGYQLAGSASNVDEAITKLSSGMKPDLALLYLNLNGIASDPVADHLIAAGVPIIFVSGYGTRGLADRFAGFEVLQKPYDEAKLAEALALALRPPE
;
A
#
# COMPACT_ATOMS: atom_id res chain seq x y z
N MET A 1 0.55 -13.98 18.54
CA MET A 1 -0.09 -13.83 17.20
C MET A 1 0.94 -13.29 16.23
N ALA A 2 0.88 -13.73 14.98
CA ALA A 2 1.79 -13.27 13.96
C ALA A 2 1.52 -11.79 13.64
N PRO A 3 2.55 -10.98 13.42
CA PRO A 3 2.33 -9.60 12.99
C PRO A 3 1.66 -9.54 11.63
N LYS A 4 0.89 -8.48 11.40
CA LYS A 4 0.27 -8.27 10.10
C LYS A 4 1.34 -7.95 9.06
N GLN A 5 1.14 -8.46 7.85
CA GLN A 5 2.10 -8.33 6.76
C GLN A 5 1.65 -7.28 5.76
N ILE A 6 2.57 -6.39 5.44
CA ILE A 6 2.30 -5.24 4.58
C ILE A 6 3.11 -5.37 3.28
N PHE A 7 2.44 -5.18 2.15
CA PHE A 7 3.09 -5.08 0.85
C PHE A 7 3.18 -3.60 0.45
N ILE A 8 4.31 -3.18 -0.12
CA ILE A 8 4.54 -1.78 -0.45
C ILE A 8 4.92 -1.65 -1.93
N LEU A 9 4.24 -0.74 -2.63
CA LEU A 9 4.58 -0.38 -4.02
C LEU A 9 4.99 1.09 -4.05
N GLU A 10 6.28 1.35 -4.27
CA GLU A 10 6.88 2.68 -4.30
C GLU A 10 8.04 2.68 -5.28
N ASP A 11 8.05 3.61 -6.23
CA ASP A 11 9.06 3.64 -7.29
C ASP A 11 10.39 4.30 -6.90
N GLU A 12 10.42 5.06 -5.80
CA GLU A 12 11.65 5.68 -5.34
C GLU A 12 12.31 4.85 -4.25
N ALA A 13 13.54 4.37 -4.50
CA ALA A 13 14.23 3.44 -3.61
C ALA A 13 14.41 4.00 -2.20
N ILE A 14 14.76 5.29 -2.08
CA ILE A 14 14.98 5.89 -0.77
C ILE A 14 13.67 5.96 0.02
N LEU A 15 12.60 6.39 -0.63
CA LEU A 15 11.28 6.46 0.02
C LEU A 15 10.77 5.07 0.38
N LEU A 16 11.04 4.08 -0.46
CA LEU A 16 10.67 2.70 -0.18
C LEU A 16 11.37 2.20 1.08
N CYS A 17 12.68 2.43 1.19
CA CYS A 17 13.45 2.04 2.38
C CYS A 17 12.91 2.70 3.64
N ASP A 18 12.62 3.99 3.57
CA ASP A 18 12.08 4.73 4.72
C ASP A 18 10.73 4.14 5.15
N LEU A 19 9.88 3.81 4.20
CA LEU A 19 8.57 3.27 4.48
C LEU A 19 8.67 1.85 5.05
N GLU A 20 9.59 1.04 4.55
CA GLU A 20 9.85 -0.29 5.10
C GLU A 20 10.29 -0.20 6.56
N ASP A 21 11.19 0.74 6.87
CA ASP A 21 11.64 0.97 8.24
C ASP A 21 10.50 1.42 9.15
N LEU A 22 9.66 2.33 8.69
CA LEU A 22 8.51 2.81 9.45
C LEU A 22 7.52 1.67 9.75
N VAL A 23 7.21 0.86 8.76
CA VAL A 23 6.28 -0.26 8.92
C VAL A 23 6.83 -1.25 9.96
N SER A 24 8.12 -1.57 9.88
CA SER A 24 8.78 -2.42 10.87
C SER A 24 8.74 -1.81 12.26
N HIS A 25 9.05 -0.52 12.36
CA HIS A 25 9.07 0.20 13.64
C HIS A 25 7.69 0.17 14.31
N LEU A 26 6.64 0.24 13.51
CA LEU A 26 5.27 0.22 14.01
C LEU A 26 4.78 -1.17 14.40
N GLY A 27 5.62 -2.19 14.24
CA GLY A 27 5.28 -3.55 14.68
C GLY A 27 4.69 -4.45 13.59
N TYR A 28 4.66 -3.99 12.36
CA TYR A 28 4.19 -4.80 11.23
C TYR A 28 5.37 -5.52 10.59
N GLN A 29 5.07 -6.54 9.80
CA GLN A 29 6.08 -7.29 9.05
C GLN A 29 5.95 -6.94 7.57
N LEU A 30 7.09 -6.82 6.88
CA LEU A 30 7.08 -6.58 5.45
C LEU A 30 6.80 -7.89 4.72
N ALA A 31 5.70 -7.95 3.98
CA ALA A 31 5.39 -9.10 3.13
C ALA A 31 6.26 -9.11 1.88
N GLY A 32 6.51 -7.92 1.36
CA GLY A 32 7.33 -7.72 0.19
C GLY A 32 7.16 -6.31 -0.32
N SER A 33 7.94 -5.94 -1.32
CA SER A 33 7.85 -4.62 -1.92
C SER A 33 8.17 -4.70 -3.41
N ALA A 34 7.77 -3.67 -4.14
CA ALA A 34 8.03 -3.56 -5.57
C ALA A 34 8.22 -2.10 -5.93
N SER A 35 8.96 -1.86 -6.99
CA SER A 35 9.24 -0.50 -7.48
C SER A 35 8.47 -0.16 -8.75
N ASN A 36 7.77 -1.12 -9.33
CA ASN A 36 6.96 -0.89 -10.53
C ASN A 36 5.80 -1.89 -10.59
N VAL A 37 4.87 -1.65 -11.50
CA VAL A 37 3.65 -2.45 -11.63
C VAL A 37 3.97 -3.90 -11.98
N ASP A 38 4.85 -4.12 -12.94
CA ASP A 38 5.17 -5.49 -13.39
C ASP A 38 5.78 -6.32 -12.27
N GLU A 39 6.71 -5.74 -11.51
CA GLU A 39 7.32 -6.41 -10.36
C GLU A 39 6.27 -6.76 -9.31
N ALA A 40 5.38 -5.81 -9.02
CA ALA A 40 4.32 -6.02 -8.05
C ALA A 40 3.38 -7.16 -8.46
N ILE A 41 2.94 -7.16 -9.71
CA ILE A 41 2.06 -8.21 -10.23
C ILE A 41 2.75 -9.58 -10.16
N THR A 42 4.03 -9.63 -10.55
CA THR A 42 4.79 -10.89 -10.51
C THR A 42 4.87 -11.44 -9.09
N LYS A 43 5.20 -10.59 -8.12
CA LYS A 43 5.31 -11.03 -6.72
C LYS A 43 3.96 -11.46 -6.15
N LEU A 44 2.92 -10.69 -6.41
CA LEU A 44 1.58 -10.99 -5.89
C LEU A 44 0.99 -12.24 -6.55
N SER A 45 1.30 -12.47 -7.82
CA SER A 45 0.81 -13.64 -8.55
C SER A 45 1.48 -14.94 -8.11
N SER A 46 2.59 -14.87 -7.38
CA SER A 46 3.30 -16.05 -6.91
C SER A 46 2.64 -16.71 -5.69
N GLY A 47 1.49 -16.20 -5.27
CA GLY A 47 0.76 -16.74 -4.11
C GLY A 47 0.91 -15.92 -2.85
N MET A 48 1.66 -14.83 -2.90
CA MET A 48 1.79 -13.91 -1.77
C MET A 48 0.43 -13.26 -1.48
N LYS A 49 0.01 -13.30 -0.23
CA LYS A 49 -1.23 -12.63 0.19
C LYS A 49 -0.94 -11.79 1.42
N PRO A 50 -0.61 -10.52 1.25
CA PRO A 50 -0.40 -9.63 2.39
C PRO A 50 -1.70 -9.32 3.11
N ASP A 51 -1.60 -8.85 4.34
CA ASP A 51 -2.76 -8.40 5.10
C ASP A 51 -3.24 -7.03 4.66
N LEU A 52 -2.35 -6.22 4.09
CA LEU A 52 -2.65 -4.90 3.58
C LEU A 52 -1.58 -4.47 2.57
N ALA A 53 -1.94 -3.62 1.63
CA ALA A 53 -1.00 -3.06 0.68
C ALA A 53 -1.01 -1.54 0.74
N LEU A 54 0.19 -0.94 0.72
CA LEU A 54 0.40 0.50 0.56
C LEU A 54 0.80 0.72 -0.89
N LEU A 55 -0.05 1.38 -1.66
CA LEU A 55 0.18 1.59 -3.09
C LEU A 55 0.32 3.08 -3.39
N TYR A 56 1.47 3.48 -3.92
CA TYR A 56 1.61 4.81 -4.47
C TYR A 56 0.75 4.92 -5.71
N LEU A 57 -0.03 5.99 -5.79
CA LEU A 57 -1.03 6.14 -6.85
C LEU A 57 -0.41 6.32 -8.22
N ASN A 58 0.72 7.01 -8.27
CA ASN A 58 1.42 7.33 -9.51
C ASN A 58 2.89 6.93 -9.41
N LEU A 59 3.32 6.05 -10.30
CA LEU A 59 4.68 5.51 -10.36
C LEU A 59 5.37 6.03 -11.62
N ASN A 60 5.96 7.23 -11.55
CA ASN A 60 6.63 7.85 -12.70
C ASN A 60 5.71 7.95 -13.92
N GLY A 61 4.47 8.42 -13.70
CA GLY A 61 3.50 8.57 -14.75
C GLY A 61 2.69 7.32 -15.07
N ILE A 62 2.98 6.19 -14.41
CA ILE A 62 2.24 4.95 -14.61
C ILE A 62 1.33 4.73 -13.41
N ALA A 63 0.04 4.56 -13.68
CA ALA A 63 -0.95 4.35 -12.62
C ALA A 63 -0.80 2.96 -12.00
N SER A 64 -1.01 2.88 -10.68
CA SER A 64 -0.97 1.61 -9.95
C SER A 64 -2.27 0.81 -10.03
N ASP A 65 -3.24 1.26 -10.83
CA ASP A 65 -4.57 0.66 -10.94
C ASP A 65 -4.55 -0.87 -11.17
N PRO A 66 -3.70 -1.41 -12.07
CA PRO A 66 -3.69 -2.87 -12.27
C PRO A 66 -3.31 -3.64 -11.01
N VAL A 67 -2.41 -3.08 -10.18
CA VAL A 67 -2.03 -3.73 -8.92
C VAL A 67 -3.19 -3.67 -7.92
N ALA A 68 -3.87 -2.53 -7.87
CA ALA A 68 -5.04 -2.37 -7.02
C ALA A 68 -6.13 -3.37 -7.40
N ASP A 69 -6.41 -3.52 -8.69
CA ASP A 69 -7.42 -4.48 -9.17
C ASP A 69 -7.08 -5.91 -8.76
N HIS A 70 -5.80 -6.28 -8.86
CA HIS A 70 -5.34 -7.61 -8.47
C HIS A 70 -5.57 -7.85 -6.96
N LEU A 71 -5.23 -6.86 -6.14
CA LEU A 71 -5.36 -6.96 -4.68
C LEU A 71 -6.83 -7.00 -4.25
N ILE A 72 -7.68 -6.20 -4.88
CA ILE A 72 -9.11 -6.21 -4.60
C ILE A 72 -9.70 -7.59 -4.91
N ALA A 73 -9.33 -8.17 -6.03
CA ALA A 73 -9.80 -9.51 -6.39
C ALA A 73 -9.35 -10.57 -5.38
N ALA A 74 -8.20 -10.34 -4.72
CA ALA A 74 -7.69 -11.24 -3.69
C ALA A 74 -8.23 -10.93 -2.30
N GLY A 75 -9.05 -9.89 -2.14
CA GLY A 75 -9.61 -9.50 -0.85
C GLY A 75 -8.65 -8.77 0.08
N VAL A 76 -7.60 -8.17 -0.47
CA VAL A 76 -6.59 -7.46 0.32
C VAL A 76 -6.94 -5.98 0.44
N PRO A 77 -7.05 -5.43 1.66
CA PRO A 77 -7.29 -3.99 1.82
C PRO A 77 -6.11 -3.15 1.32
N ILE A 78 -6.42 -1.97 0.82
CA ILE A 78 -5.46 -1.07 0.20
C ILE A 78 -5.52 0.30 0.85
N ILE A 79 -4.34 0.89 1.10
CA ILE A 79 -4.21 2.32 1.37
C ILE A 79 -3.43 2.91 0.21
N PHE A 80 -4.04 3.85 -0.51
CA PHE A 80 -3.34 4.59 -1.56
C PHE A 80 -2.50 5.70 -0.94
N VAL A 81 -1.34 5.97 -1.51
CA VAL A 81 -0.47 7.08 -1.08
C VAL A 81 -0.35 8.05 -2.25
N SER A 82 -0.61 9.31 -2.02
CA SER A 82 -0.66 10.32 -3.08
C SER A 82 -0.17 11.68 -2.59
N GLY A 83 0.56 12.39 -3.44
CA GLY A 83 0.92 13.78 -3.19
C GLY A 83 -0.21 14.76 -3.51
N TYR A 84 -1.29 14.29 -4.14
CA TYR A 84 -2.37 15.12 -4.64
C TYR A 84 -3.74 14.75 -4.05
N GLY A 85 -3.75 14.11 -2.88
CA GLY A 85 -5.00 13.64 -2.28
C GLY A 85 -5.68 12.62 -3.18
N THR A 86 -6.97 12.79 -3.43
CA THR A 86 -7.73 11.86 -4.28
C THR A 86 -7.63 12.19 -5.78
N ARG A 87 -6.90 13.23 -6.14
CA ARG A 87 -6.73 13.59 -7.55
C ARG A 87 -5.99 12.47 -8.28
N GLY A 88 -6.53 12.03 -9.40
CA GLY A 88 -5.97 10.93 -10.18
C GLY A 88 -6.45 9.56 -9.75
N LEU A 89 -7.23 9.47 -8.67
CA LEU A 89 -7.81 8.22 -8.23
C LEU A 89 -8.99 7.87 -9.14
N ALA A 90 -9.01 6.64 -9.67
CA ALA A 90 -10.12 6.20 -10.50
C ALA A 90 -11.42 6.16 -9.67
N ASP A 91 -12.54 6.44 -10.32
CA ASP A 91 -13.84 6.50 -9.64
C ASP A 91 -14.18 5.22 -8.89
N ARG A 92 -13.77 4.06 -9.43
CA ARG A 92 -14.05 2.78 -8.80
C ARG A 92 -13.32 2.57 -7.47
N PHE A 93 -12.34 3.42 -7.18
CA PHE A 93 -11.61 3.38 -5.91
C PHE A 93 -12.08 4.48 -4.95
N ALA A 94 -13.14 5.20 -5.30
CA ALA A 94 -13.71 6.20 -4.40
C ALA A 94 -14.14 5.52 -3.10
N GLY A 95 -13.82 6.13 -1.98
CA GLY A 95 -14.09 5.54 -0.67
C GLY A 95 -12.93 4.73 -0.10
N PHE A 96 -11.92 4.42 -0.89
CA PHE A 96 -10.71 3.79 -0.37
C PHE A 96 -9.88 4.81 0.40
N GLU A 97 -9.14 4.33 1.39
CA GLU A 97 -8.27 5.19 2.19
C GLU A 97 -7.14 5.76 1.33
N VAL A 98 -6.93 7.07 1.42
CA VAL A 98 -5.82 7.74 0.75
C VAL A 98 -4.98 8.47 1.78
N LEU A 99 -3.71 8.10 1.89
CA LEU A 99 -2.76 8.76 2.76
C LEU A 99 -2.04 9.84 1.95
N GLN A 100 -2.29 11.10 2.27
CA GLN A 100 -1.74 12.21 1.51
C GLN A 100 -0.35 12.57 1.98
N LYS A 101 0.57 12.77 1.04
CA LYS A 101 1.91 13.26 1.32
C LYS A 101 1.89 14.78 1.53
N PRO A 102 2.73 15.33 2.39
CA PRO A 102 3.58 14.60 3.32
C PRO A 102 2.78 14.04 4.49
N TYR A 103 3.18 12.91 5.00
CA TYR A 103 2.56 12.32 6.19
C TYR A 103 3.64 12.04 7.22
N ASP A 104 3.25 11.96 8.49
CA ASP A 104 4.16 11.57 9.55
C ASP A 104 3.87 10.14 10.03
N GLU A 105 4.70 9.64 10.94
CA GLU A 105 4.56 8.30 11.47
C GLU A 105 3.20 8.09 12.14
N ALA A 106 2.70 9.10 12.86
CA ALA A 106 1.42 9.00 13.55
C ALA A 106 0.25 8.82 12.57
N LYS A 107 0.28 9.53 11.46
CA LYS A 107 -0.77 9.41 10.44
C LYS A 107 -0.72 8.05 9.74
N LEU A 108 0.49 7.56 9.46
CA LEU A 108 0.65 6.23 8.88
C LEU A 108 0.15 5.17 9.85
N ALA A 109 0.52 5.27 11.14
CA ALA A 109 0.09 4.33 12.15
C ALA A 109 -1.44 4.29 12.28
N GLU A 110 -2.07 5.46 12.26
CA GLU A 110 -3.52 5.56 12.33
C GLU A 110 -4.20 4.91 11.13
N ALA A 111 -3.69 5.19 9.92
CA ALA A 111 -4.24 4.62 8.69
C ALA A 111 -4.14 3.10 8.69
N LEU A 112 -2.98 2.56 9.08
CA LEU A 112 -2.76 1.12 9.15
C LEU A 112 -3.69 0.47 10.18
N ALA A 113 -3.81 1.07 11.36
CA ALA A 113 -4.66 0.52 12.41
C ALA A 113 -6.12 0.48 11.98
N LEU A 114 -6.60 1.53 11.32
CA LEU A 114 -7.99 1.58 10.83
C LEU A 114 -8.25 0.53 9.75
N ALA A 115 -7.33 0.41 8.80
CA ALA A 115 -7.49 -0.51 7.67
C ALA A 115 -7.41 -1.97 8.10
N LEU A 116 -6.65 -2.27 9.14
CA LEU A 116 -6.44 -3.63 9.62
C LEU A 116 -7.37 -4.01 10.77
N ARG A 117 -8.26 -3.11 11.17
CA ARG A 117 -9.22 -3.40 12.23
C ARG A 117 -10.18 -4.50 11.77
N PRO A 118 -10.44 -5.53 12.61
CA PRO A 118 -11.38 -6.58 12.21
C PRO A 118 -12.76 -6.00 11.98
N PRO A 119 -13.54 -6.58 11.07
CA PRO A 119 -14.93 -6.16 10.87
C PRO A 119 -15.75 -6.42 12.13
N GLU A 120 -16.66 -5.52 12.42
CA GLU A 120 -17.56 -5.65 13.56
C GLU A 120 -18.79 -6.45 13.20
#